data_558e4825a29311786fb509e67237dc65
#
_entry.id   558e4825a29311786fb509e67237dc65
#
_cell.length_a   1.000
_cell.length_b   1.000
_cell.length_c   1.000
_cell.angle_alpha   90.00
_cell.angle_beta   90.00
_cell.angle_gamma   90.00
#
_symmetry.space_group_name_H-M   'P 1'
#
loop_
_entity.id
_entity.type
_entity.pdbx_description
1 polymer ?
#
loop_
_entity_poly.entity_id
_entity_poly.type
_entity_poly.pdbx_seq_one_letter_code
_entity_poly.pdbx_strand_id
1 'polypeptide(L)'
;MVSNRNSSNHRANNKHRRVTLRAPQSLNAYVKSICDIMRRGGAAGALQYVPELTWMLFLRILDENEERELEAAQVVGGKFTPSLSAPYRWRDWASPHGTRRLELGIATFGGMMKFVNEDLLPHLRGLKDQPNANARQKVISHVFSVIERTRIDTERNLLDIRRYPK
;
A
#
# COMPACT_ATOMS: atom_id res chain seq x y z
N MET A 1 18.26 -49.61 36.71
CA MET A 1 18.65 -48.20 36.47
C MET A 1 18.11 -47.83 35.11
N VAL A 2 17.00 -47.14 35.09
CA VAL A 2 16.30 -46.72 33.84
C VAL A 2 16.44 -45.21 33.75
N SER A 3 17.18 -44.73 32.74
CA SER A 3 17.36 -43.32 32.47
C SER A 3 16.28 -42.83 31.51
N ASN A 4 15.41 -41.98 32.01
CA ASN A 4 14.32 -41.36 31.28
C ASN A 4 14.85 -40.04 30.63
N ARG A 5 14.98 -39.99 29.28
CA ARG A 5 15.30 -38.78 28.56
C ARG A 5 14.02 -38.14 28.07
N ASN A 6 13.66 -37.05 28.70
CA ASN A 6 12.53 -36.18 28.38
C ASN A 6 12.92 -35.29 27.19
N SER A 7 12.37 -35.54 26.02
CA SER A 7 12.52 -34.69 24.84
C SER A 7 11.47 -33.58 24.87
N SER A 8 11.87 -32.40 25.30
CA SER A 8 11.06 -31.17 25.25
C SER A 8 10.93 -30.67 23.81
N ASN A 9 9.75 -30.88 23.27
CA ASN A 9 9.35 -30.36 21.97
C ASN A 9 9.08 -28.84 22.06
N HIS A 10 10.05 -28.00 21.67
CA HIS A 10 9.84 -26.57 21.53
C HIS A 10 9.13 -26.31 20.20
N ARG A 11 7.81 -26.31 20.22
CA ARG A 11 7.00 -25.72 19.15
C ARG A 11 7.16 -24.20 19.21
N ALA A 12 7.98 -23.66 18.33
CA ALA A 12 8.05 -22.23 18.06
C ALA A 12 6.70 -21.75 17.50
N ASN A 13 5.92 -21.11 18.38
CA ASN A 13 4.63 -20.51 18.05
C ASN A 13 4.90 -19.16 17.36
N ASN A 14 5.10 -19.16 16.03
CA ASN A 14 5.30 -17.96 15.23
C ASN A 14 3.94 -17.27 15.02
N LYS A 15 3.46 -16.59 16.05
CA LYS A 15 2.30 -15.69 15.93
C LYS A 15 2.71 -14.49 15.11
N HIS A 16 2.41 -14.52 13.82
CA HIS A 16 2.38 -13.32 12.99
C HIS A 16 1.38 -12.35 13.61
N ARG A 17 1.91 -11.37 14.32
CA ARG A 17 1.14 -10.29 14.93
C ARG A 17 0.67 -9.35 13.83
N ARG A 18 -0.49 -9.64 13.26
CA ARG A 18 -1.20 -8.73 12.33
C ARG A 18 -1.51 -7.46 13.10
N VAL A 19 -0.83 -6.39 12.76
CA VAL A 19 -1.14 -5.05 13.28
C VAL A 19 -2.38 -4.55 12.54
N THR A 20 -3.54 -4.79 13.12
CA THR A 20 -4.78 -4.18 12.66
C THR A 20 -4.80 -2.72 13.10
N LEU A 21 -5.05 -1.78 12.17
CA LEU A 21 -5.23 -0.34 12.40
C LEU A 21 -6.47 -0.02 13.29
N ARG A 22 -6.81 -0.88 14.24
CA ARG A 22 -8.04 -0.78 15.05
C ARG A 22 -7.95 0.15 16.25
N ALA A 23 -6.82 0.74 16.57
CA ALA A 23 -6.73 1.70 17.65
C ALA A 23 -6.69 3.14 17.12
N PRO A 24 -7.62 4.02 17.51
CA PRO A 24 -7.62 5.43 17.10
C PRO A 24 -6.29 6.15 17.38
N GLN A 25 -5.58 5.73 18.43
CA GLN A 25 -4.27 6.26 18.80
C GLN A 25 -3.16 5.88 17.78
N SER A 26 -3.22 4.69 17.20
CA SER A 26 -2.24 4.28 16.18
C SER A 26 -2.45 5.02 14.86
N LEU A 27 -3.70 5.29 14.47
CA LEU A 27 -4.02 6.07 13.28
C LEU A 27 -3.57 7.51 13.42
N ASN A 28 -3.85 8.15 14.57
CA ASN A 28 -3.41 9.52 14.83
C ASN A 28 -1.88 9.66 14.84
N ALA A 29 -1.16 8.71 15.44
CA ALA A 29 0.29 8.68 15.44
C ALA A 29 0.83 8.50 14.01
N TYR A 30 0.18 7.66 13.21
CA TYR A 30 0.51 7.45 11.80
C TYR A 30 0.32 8.73 10.99
N VAL A 31 -0.86 9.35 11.03
CA VAL A 31 -1.14 10.60 10.32
C VAL A 31 -0.15 11.68 10.73
N LYS A 32 0.11 11.83 12.05
CA LYS A 32 1.10 12.80 12.54
C LYS A 32 2.49 12.55 11.98
N SER A 33 2.97 11.30 11.98
CA SER A 33 4.30 10.96 11.46
C SER A 33 4.44 11.28 9.98
N ILE A 34 3.40 11.03 9.18
CA ILE A 34 3.39 11.40 7.76
C ILE A 34 3.39 12.91 7.58
N CYS A 35 2.56 13.63 8.35
CA CYS A 35 2.58 15.10 8.32
C CYS A 35 3.97 15.66 8.64
N ASP A 36 4.69 15.05 9.59
CA ASP A 36 6.04 15.46 9.97
C ASP A 36 7.08 15.16 8.87
N ILE A 37 6.93 14.03 8.16
CA ILE A 37 7.77 13.70 6.99
C ILE A 37 7.54 14.72 5.87
N MET A 38 6.30 15.03 5.55
CA MET A 38 5.98 15.96 4.48
C MET A 38 6.40 17.41 4.79
N ARG A 39 6.26 17.82 6.05
CA ARG A 39 6.77 19.12 6.51
C ARG A 39 8.28 19.25 6.34
N ARG A 40 9.04 18.21 6.67
CA ARG A 40 10.50 18.16 6.47
C ARG A 40 10.87 18.14 4.98
N GLY A 41 9.99 17.66 4.12
CA GLY A 41 10.14 17.65 2.66
C GLY A 41 9.75 18.95 1.98
N GLY A 42 9.54 20.06 2.70
CA GLY A 42 9.23 21.36 2.12
C GLY A 42 7.74 21.63 1.91
N ALA A 43 6.84 20.73 2.27
CA ALA A 43 5.40 20.98 2.21
C ALA A 43 4.99 22.00 3.28
N ALA A 44 4.70 23.22 2.85
CA ALA A 44 4.49 24.37 3.74
C ALA A 44 3.15 24.36 4.50
N GLY A 45 2.18 23.49 4.15
CA GLY A 45 0.87 23.48 4.80
C GLY A 45 0.01 22.24 4.56
N ALA A 46 -1.02 22.09 5.39
CA ALA A 46 -1.95 20.97 5.36
C ALA A 46 -2.63 20.77 4.00
N LEU A 47 -2.93 21.84 3.29
CA LEU A 47 -3.55 21.79 1.96
C LEU A 47 -2.67 21.11 0.90
N GLN A 48 -1.37 21.02 1.12
CA GLN A 48 -0.46 20.37 0.18
C GLN A 48 -0.33 18.86 0.43
N TYR A 49 -0.35 18.42 1.69
CA TYR A 49 -0.11 17.00 2.01
C TYR A 49 -1.38 16.18 2.29
N VAL A 50 -2.51 16.81 2.64
CA VAL A 50 -3.76 16.07 2.85
C VAL A 50 -4.19 15.30 1.59
N PRO A 51 -4.18 15.87 0.38
CA PRO A 51 -4.48 15.11 -0.85
C PRO A 51 -3.54 13.92 -1.05
N GLU A 52 -2.22 14.11 -0.82
CA GLU A 52 -1.23 13.05 -0.97
C GLU A 52 -1.49 11.87 -0.01
N LEU A 53 -1.77 12.19 1.25
CA LEU A 53 -2.17 11.20 2.24
C LEU A 53 -3.43 10.44 1.84
N THR A 54 -4.41 11.18 1.34
CA THR A 54 -5.72 10.62 1.01
C THR A 54 -5.60 9.55 -0.06
N TRP A 55 -4.91 9.83 -1.17
CA TRP A 55 -4.80 8.84 -2.24
C TRP A 55 -3.93 7.64 -1.86
N MET A 56 -2.86 7.86 -1.08
CA MET A 56 -2.02 6.75 -0.60
C MET A 56 -2.76 5.84 0.37
N LEU A 57 -3.48 6.41 1.34
CA LEU A 57 -4.32 5.64 2.26
C LEU A 57 -5.44 4.91 1.54
N PHE A 58 -6.05 5.56 0.54
CA PHE A 58 -7.07 4.95 -0.28
C PHE A 58 -6.55 3.67 -0.97
N LEU A 59 -5.40 3.75 -1.66
CA LEU A 59 -4.82 2.58 -2.33
C LEU A 59 -4.43 1.47 -1.36
N ARG A 60 -3.91 1.83 -0.20
CA ARG A 60 -3.58 0.86 0.84
C ARG A 60 -4.80 0.14 1.38
N ILE A 61 -5.85 0.89 1.74
CA ILE A 61 -7.09 0.33 2.27
C ILE A 61 -7.79 -0.53 1.22
N LEU A 62 -7.78 -0.09 -0.03
CA LEU A 62 -8.31 -0.85 -1.16
C LEU A 62 -7.60 -2.21 -1.26
N ASP A 63 -6.28 -2.22 -1.27
CA ASP A 63 -5.48 -3.45 -1.40
C ASP A 63 -5.68 -4.41 -0.22
N GLU A 64 -5.75 -3.89 1.02
CA GLU A 64 -6.02 -4.68 2.22
C GLU A 64 -7.45 -5.26 2.23
N ASN A 65 -8.43 -4.53 1.71
CA ASN A 65 -9.81 -5.01 1.60
C ASN A 65 -9.94 -6.09 0.53
N GLU A 66 -9.36 -5.87 -0.64
CA GLU A 66 -9.39 -6.84 -1.75
C GLU A 66 -8.65 -8.15 -1.40
N GLU A 67 -7.60 -8.09 -0.57
CA GLU A 67 -6.96 -9.29 -0.06
C GLU A 67 -7.91 -10.11 0.82
N ARG A 68 -8.65 -9.45 1.73
CA ARG A 68 -9.63 -10.13 2.58
C ARG A 68 -10.79 -10.70 1.76
N GLU A 69 -11.26 -9.98 0.74
CA GLU A 69 -12.31 -10.45 -0.17
C GLU A 69 -11.83 -11.68 -0.97
N LEU A 70 -10.58 -11.67 -1.44
CA LEU A 70 -9.97 -12.81 -2.13
C LEU A 70 -9.85 -14.02 -1.20
N GLU A 71 -9.33 -13.84 0.03
CA GLU A 71 -9.24 -14.90 1.03
C GLU A 71 -10.64 -15.49 1.33
N ALA A 72 -11.64 -14.63 1.53
CA ALA A 72 -13.01 -15.06 1.80
C ALA A 72 -13.61 -15.83 0.61
N ALA A 73 -13.40 -15.38 -0.62
CA ALA A 73 -13.86 -16.06 -1.81
C ALA A 73 -13.22 -17.45 -1.95
N GLN A 74 -11.93 -17.58 -1.67
CA GLN A 74 -11.21 -18.87 -1.70
C GLN A 74 -11.78 -19.89 -0.71
N VAL A 75 -12.16 -19.45 0.49
CA VAL A 75 -12.75 -20.34 1.51
C VAL A 75 -14.04 -20.97 1.05
N VAL A 76 -14.86 -20.24 0.28
CA VAL A 76 -16.16 -20.74 -0.21
C VAL A 76 -16.10 -21.28 -1.65
N GLY A 77 -14.91 -21.44 -2.21
CA GLY A 77 -14.74 -21.89 -3.60
C GLY A 77 -15.20 -20.88 -4.67
N GLY A 78 -15.39 -19.62 -4.27
CA GLY A 78 -15.80 -18.53 -5.15
C GLY A 78 -14.63 -17.91 -5.92
N LYS A 79 -14.97 -17.01 -6.86
CA LYS A 79 -13.99 -16.25 -7.64
C LYS A 79 -14.07 -14.78 -7.25
N PHE A 80 -12.93 -14.17 -7.03
CA PHE A 80 -12.77 -12.74 -6.81
C PHE A 80 -11.71 -12.19 -7.77
N THR A 81 -12.01 -11.06 -8.41
CA THR A 81 -11.07 -10.38 -9.30
C THR A 81 -10.72 -9.01 -8.69
N PRO A 82 -9.47 -8.78 -8.30
CA PRO A 82 -9.03 -7.48 -7.80
C PRO A 82 -9.26 -6.36 -8.82
N SER A 83 -9.52 -5.16 -8.33
CA SER A 83 -9.71 -3.97 -9.18
C SER A 83 -8.41 -3.52 -9.84
N LEU A 84 -7.28 -3.78 -9.19
CA LEU A 84 -5.94 -3.49 -9.68
C LEU A 84 -5.17 -4.79 -9.89
N SER A 85 -4.46 -4.87 -11.01
CA SER A 85 -3.49 -5.94 -11.30
C SER A 85 -2.07 -5.50 -10.93
N ALA A 86 -1.15 -6.47 -10.86
CA ALA A 86 0.28 -6.14 -10.81
C ALA A 86 0.67 -5.34 -12.07
N PRO A 87 1.55 -4.36 -11.96
CA PRO A 87 2.33 -3.93 -10.78
C PRO A 87 1.69 -2.79 -9.98
N TYR A 88 0.39 -2.51 -10.14
CA TYR A 88 -0.27 -1.30 -9.64
C TYR A 88 -0.92 -1.44 -8.26
N ARG A 89 -1.01 -2.66 -7.70
CA ARG A 89 -1.52 -2.88 -6.34
C ARG A 89 -0.56 -2.27 -5.32
N TRP A 90 -1.09 -1.75 -4.23
CA TRP A 90 -0.28 -1.16 -3.16
C TRP A 90 0.86 -2.08 -2.70
N ARG A 91 0.61 -3.38 -2.53
CA ARG A 91 1.60 -4.37 -2.13
C ARG A 91 2.75 -4.54 -3.12
N ASP A 92 2.53 -4.29 -4.41
CA ASP A 92 3.54 -4.52 -5.45
C ASP A 92 4.64 -3.44 -5.44
N TRP A 93 4.28 -2.18 -5.22
CA TRP A 93 5.21 -1.05 -5.31
C TRP A 93 5.50 -0.37 -3.96
N ALA A 94 4.58 -0.41 -3.00
CA ALA A 94 4.73 0.24 -1.71
C ALA A 94 5.30 -0.70 -0.62
N SER A 95 5.04 -2.00 -0.68
CA SER A 95 5.58 -2.97 0.28
C SER A 95 7.10 -3.10 0.17
N PRO A 96 7.83 -3.32 1.28
CA PRO A 96 9.28 -3.58 1.27
C PRO A 96 9.69 -4.75 0.37
N HIS A 97 8.83 -5.74 0.22
CA HIS A 97 9.06 -6.96 -0.57
C HIS A 97 8.26 -6.97 -1.88
N GLY A 98 7.65 -5.84 -2.26
CA GLY A 98 6.89 -5.73 -3.48
C GLY A 98 7.78 -5.91 -4.71
N THR A 99 7.32 -6.70 -5.68
CA THR A 99 8.10 -7.03 -6.89
C THR A 99 8.48 -5.78 -7.67
N ARG A 100 7.51 -4.89 -7.91
CA ARG A 100 7.77 -3.63 -8.61
C ARG A 100 8.75 -2.73 -7.87
N ARG A 101 8.66 -2.70 -6.55
CA ARG A 101 9.61 -1.95 -5.73
C ARG A 101 11.03 -2.45 -5.85
N LEU A 102 11.23 -3.77 -5.83
CA LEU A 102 12.56 -4.36 -5.97
C LEU A 102 13.16 -4.03 -7.33
N GLU A 103 12.36 -4.15 -8.39
CA GLU A 103 12.76 -3.77 -9.75
C GLU A 103 13.19 -2.30 -9.83
N LEU A 104 12.38 -1.38 -9.30
CA LEU A 104 12.66 0.06 -9.32
C LEU A 104 13.87 0.43 -8.46
N GLY A 105 14.10 -0.29 -7.34
CA GLY A 105 15.26 -0.09 -6.46
C GLY A 105 16.60 -0.48 -7.09
N ILE A 106 16.58 -1.37 -8.07
CA ILE A 106 17.78 -1.82 -8.80
C ILE A 106 18.04 -0.92 -10.01
N ALA A 107 16.99 -0.40 -10.63
CA ALA A 107 17.08 0.18 -11.96
C ALA A 107 17.66 1.59 -12.03
N THR A 108 17.23 2.54 -11.18
CA THR A 108 17.66 3.94 -11.31
C THR A 108 17.25 4.81 -10.11
N PHE A 109 18.07 5.78 -9.75
CA PHE A 109 17.69 6.86 -8.83
C PHE A 109 16.49 7.63 -9.40
N GLY A 110 15.43 7.81 -8.60
CA GLY A 110 14.19 8.45 -9.04
C GLY A 110 13.18 7.53 -9.72
N GLY A 111 13.47 6.25 -9.91
CA GLY A 111 12.60 5.29 -10.59
C GLY A 111 11.21 5.17 -9.96
N MET A 112 11.11 5.28 -8.63
CA MET A 112 9.83 5.22 -7.93
C MET A 112 8.96 6.45 -8.23
N MET A 113 9.54 7.64 -8.26
CA MET A 113 8.80 8.88 -8.58
C MET A 113 8.32 8.87 -10.03
N LYS A 114 9.17 8.38 -10.94
CA LYS A 114 8.79 8.18 -12.33
C LYS A 114 7.63 7.19 -12.45
N PHE A 115 7.73 6.03 -11.83
CA PHE A 115 6.64 5.05 -11.82
C PHE A 115 5.33 5.64 -11.29
N VAL A 116 5.35 6.38 -10.17
CA VAL A 116 4.12 6.96 -9.62
C VAL A 116 3.50 7.96 -10.58
N ASN A 117 4.29 8.85 -11.15
CA ASN A 117 3.77 9.95 -11.99
C ASN A 117 3.44 9.55 -13.43
N GLU A 118 4.23 8.64 -14.01
CA GLU A 118 4.14 8.31 -15.44
C GLU A 118 3.42 6.99 -15.71
N ASP A 119 3.38 6.06 -14.73
CA ASP A 119 2.73 4.77 -14.88
C ASP A 119 1.51 4.63 -13.98
N LEU A 120 1.67 4.73 -12.65
CA LEU A 120 0.62 4.44 -11.67
C LEU A 120 -0.56 5.41 -11.77
N LEU A 121 -0.33 6.72 -11.60
CA LEU A 121 -1.41 7.71 -11.62
C LEU A 121 -2.16 7.76 -12.96
N PRO A 122 -1.48 7.74 -14.12
CA PRO A 122 -2.17 7.61 -15.41
C PRO A 122 -2.98 6.33 -15.54
N HIS A 123 -2.44 5.18 -15.11
CA HIS A 123 -3.17 3.91 -15.11
C HIS A 123 -4.45 4.00 -14.28
N LEU A 124 -4.38 4.52 -13.05
CA LEU A 124 -5.56 4.66 -12.19
C LEU A 124 -6.63 5.57 -12.79
N ARG A 125 -6.24 6.66 -13.44
CA ARG A 125 -7.17 7.55 -14.15
C ARG A 125 -7.85 6.88 -15.34
N GLY A 126 -7.12 6.03 -16.05
CA GLY A 126 -7.61 5.34 -17.26
C GLY A 126 -8.43 4.08 -16.99
N LEU A 127 -8.60 3.64 -15.75
CA LEU A 127 -9.33 2.39 -15.43
C LEU A 127 -10.77 2.37 -15.95
N LYS A 128 -11.48 3.51 -15.95
CA LYS A 128 -12.85 3.62 -16.44
C LYS A 128 -12.98 3.35 -17.95
N ASP A 129 -11.90 3.57 -18.69
CA ASP A 129 -11.87 3.49 -20.15
C ASP A 129 -11.55 2.06 -20.63
N GLN A 130 -11.32 1.13 -19.70
CA GLN A 130 -11.12 -0.28 -20.03
C GLN A 130 -12.43 -0.94 -20.48
N PRO A 131 -12.41 -1.82 -21.49
CA PRO A 131 -13.61 -2.39 -22.10
C PRO A 131 -14.57 -3.06 -21.12
N ASN A 132 -14.05 -3.65 -20.02
CA ASN A 132 -14.82 -4.36 -19.02
C ASN A 132 -14.68 -3.72 -17.62
N ALA A 133 -14.50 -2.40 -17.57
CA ALA A 133 -14.33 -1.69 -16.30
C ALA A 133 -15.53 -1.91 -15.37
N ASN A 134 -15.28 -2.53 -14.22
CA ASN A 134 -16.30 -2.73 -13.21
C ASN A 134 -16.60 -1.44 -12.42
N ALA A 135 -17.64 -1.48 -11.59
CA ALA A 135 -18.07 -0.30 -10.82
C ALA A 135 -16.95 0.24 -9.91
N ARG A 136 -16.17 -0.66 -9.27
CA ARG A 136 -15.05 -0.26 -8.38
C ARG A 136 -13.92 0.43 -9.15
N GLN A 137 -13.56 -0.08 -10.33
CA GLN A 137 -12.58 0.55 -11.22
C GLN A 137 -13.01 1.95 -11.68
N LYS A 138 -14.30 2.14 -11.98
CA LYS A 138 -14.86 3.46 -12.33
C LYS A 138 -14.75 4.44 -11.16
N VAL A 139 -15.03 3.98 -9.92
CA VAL A 139 -14.87 4.80 -8.71
C VAL A 139 -13.40 5.17 -8.50
N ILE A 140 -12.48 4.22 -8.62
CA ILE A 140 -11.04 4.48 -8.52
C ILE A 140 -10.63 5.55 -9.55
N SER A 141 -11.01 5.38 -10.81
CA SER A 141 -10.71 6.35 -11.87
C SER A 141 -11.26 7.74 -11.56
N HIS A 142 -12.47 7.83 -11.00
CA HIS A 142 -13.06 9.10 -10.58
C HIS A 142 -12.28 9.76 -9.44
N VAL A 143 -11.91 9.00 -8.40
CA VAL A 143 -11.09 9.52 -7.29
C VAL A 143 -9.76 10.07 -7.78
N PHE A 144 -9.12 9.39 -8.73
CA PHE A 144 -7.82 9.79 -9.27
C PHE A 144 -7.88 10.81 -10.41
N SER A 145 -9.07 11.17 -10.91
CA SER A 145 -9.22 12.12 -12.02
C SER A 145 -8.64 13.51 -11.74
N VAL A 146 -8.60 13.92 -10.48
CA VAL A 146 -8.09 15.24 -10.03
C VAL A 146 -6.61 15.20 -9.62
N ILE A 147 -5.97 14.04 -9.65
CA ILE A 147 -4.57 13.87 -9.24
C ILE A 147 -3.72 13.68 -10.48
N GLU A 148 -3.14 14.76 -10.98
CA GLU A 148 -2.30 14.70 -12.18
C GLU A 148 -0.91 14.10 -11.89
N ARG A 149 -0.31 14.51 -10.78
CA ARG A 149 0.98 14.01 -10.31
C ARG A 149 1.10 14.15 -8.80
N THR A 150 1.98 13.36 -8.19
CA THR A 150 2.28 13.53 -6.76
C THR A 150 3.04 14.82 -6.51
N ARG A 151 2.73 15.46 -5.38
CA ARG A 151 3.42 16.65 -4.85
C ARG A 151 4.54 16.31 -3.88
N ILE A 152 4.85 15.03 -3.72
CA ILE A 152 5.97 14.57 -2.90
C ILE A 152 7.24 14.84 -3.67
N ASP A 153 8.11 15.69 -3.12
CA ASP A 153 9.28 16.22 -3.84
C ASP A 153 10.41 15.21 -4.00
N THR A 154 10.52 14.24 -3.09
CA THR A 154 11.62 13.31 -3.09
C THR A 154 11.17 11.87 -2.97
N GLU A 155 11.88 10.98 -3.64
CA GLU A 155 11.70 9.53 -3.51
C GLU A 155 11.85 9.06 -2.06
N ARG A 156 12.77 9.65 -1.31
CA ARG A 156 12.96 9.35 0.11
C ARG A 156 11.71 9.61 0.93
N ASN A 157 11.06 10.76 0.73
CA ASN A 157 9.83 11.11 1.43
C ASN A 157 8.69 10.15 1.07
N LEU A 158 8.54 9.81 -0.22
CA LEU A 158 7.57 8.81 -0.68
C LEU A 158 7.83 7.44 -0.04
N LEU A 159 9.09 7.03 0.04
CA LEU A 159 9.50 5.78 0.66
C LEU A 159 9.25 5.75 2.17
N ASP A 160 9.45 6.86 2.86
CA ASP A 160 9.24 6.98 4.30
C ASP A 160 7.76 6.99 4.64
N ILE A 161 6.92 7.71 3.89
CA ILE A 161 5.46 7.75 4.10
C ILE A 161 4.84 6.35 3.99
N ARG A 162 5.24 5.55 3.03
CA ARG A 162 4.67 4.20 2.81
C ARG A 162 5.11 3.17 3.85
N ARG A 163 6.22 3.41 4.60
CA ARG A 163 6.73 2.49 5.63
C ARG A 163 5.87 2.41 6.87
N TYR A 164 4.99 3.37 7.09
CA TYR A 164 4.16 3.43 8.29
C TYR A 164 2.76 2.84 8.06
N PRO A 165 2.18 2.16 9.07
CA PRO A 165 2.83 1.61 10.26
C PRO A 165 3.47 0.24 9.99
N LYS A 166 4.53 -0.06 10.77
CA LYS A 166 5.05 -1.43 10.88
C LYS A 166 4.06 -2.30 11.65
#